data_2b9e2db8a3b0d2f43b24347caeda4cac
#
_entry.id   2b9e2db8a3b0d2f43b24347caeda4cac
#
_cell.length_a   1.000
_cell.length_b   1.000
_cell.length_c   1.000
_cell.angle_alpha   90.00
_cell.angle_beta   90.00
_cell.angle_gamma   90.00
#
_symmetry.space_group_name_H-M   'P 1'
#
loop_
_entity.id
_entity.type
_entity.pdbx_description
1 polymer ?
#
loop_
_entity_poly.entity_id
_entity_poly.type
_entity_poly.pdbx_seq_one_letter_code
_entity_poly.pdbx_strand_id
1 'polypeptide(L)'
;FEEAIFSKYIGNVNTHVDEYMMEAVDHYAGQLATLDISTEPMRLEDAVYGTEGLEALDLTTSAGYPYVALGIKKRDILSKKTKDLTKLKECMDKYGLNLPMVTYVKDELRSAEKVAKGKSRLIEASSLNDSVAMRQTFGNLYKTFHLNPGIVTGSAVGCDPNVFWSKIPVMLDGHLIAFDYSGYDASL
;
A
#
# COMPACT_ATOMS: atom_id res chain seq x y z
N PHE A 1 22.79 15.78 -1.18
CA PHE A 1 21.63 15.17 -1.88
C PHE A 1 20.82 14.29 -0.93
N GLU A 2 21.44 13.33 -0.24
CA GLU A 2 20.77 12.43 0.71
C GLU A 2 20.13 13.20 1.87
N GLU A 3 20.86 14.13 2.48
CA GLU A 3 20.33 14.96 3.56
C GLU A 3 19.06 15.73 3.16
N ALA A 4 19.03 16.28 1.93
CA ALA A 4 17.85 17.00 1.43
C ALA A 4 16.64 16.07 1.20
N ILE A 5 16.87 14.79 0.86
CA ILE A 5 15.80 13.81 0.67
C ILE A 5 15.22 13.35 2.00
N PHE A 6 16.09 13.06 2.98
CA PHE A 6 15.66 12.53 4.27
C PHE A 6 15.17 13.60 5.26
N SER A 7 15.54 14.88 5.06
CA SER A 7 15.14 15.96 5.97
C SER A 7 13.62 16.09 6.17
N LYS A 8 12.82 15.72 5.17
CA LYS A 8 11.35 15.76 5.27
C LYS A 8 10.75 14.74 6.25
N TYR A 9 11.51 13.70 6.61
CA TYR A 9 11.09 12.69 7.58
C TYR A 9 11.50 13.03 9.01
N ILE A 10 12.25 14.12 9.18
CA ILE A 10 12.64 14.64 10.49
C ILE A 10 11.64 15.73 10.85
N GLY A 11 10.63 15.41 11.62
CA GLY A 11 9.60 16.40 11.92
C GLY A 11 8.77 16.04 13.15
N ASN A 12 7.90 16.97 13.52
CA ASN A 12 6.99 16.80 14.64
C ASN A 12 5.84 15.87 14.26
N VAL A 13 5.62 14.85 15.05
CA VAL A 13 4.42 14.05 15.00
C VAL A 13 3.35 14.79 15.81
N ASN A 14 2.31 15.26 15.15
CA ASN A 14 1.12 15.75 15.83
C ASN A 14 0.21 14.57 16.18
N THR A 15 0.16 14.23 17.45
CA THR A 15 -0.65 13.11 17.96
C THR A 15 -1.97 13.55 18.57
N HIS A 16 -2.34 14.82 18.40
CA HIS A 16 -3.60 15.31 18.95
C HIS A 16 -4.79 14.80 18.12
N VAL A 17 -5.59 13.97 18.74
CA VAL A 17 -6.87 13.48 18.18
C VAL A 17 -7.98 14.19 18.97
N ASP A 18 -8.77 14.99 18.29
CA ASP A 18 -9.89 15.68 18.90
C ASP A 18 -11.20 14.88 18.83
N GLU A 19 -12.23 15.38 19.50
CA GLU A 19 -13.55 14.74 19.57
C GLU A 19 -14.19 14.60 18.19
N TYR A 20 -14.02 15.60 17.31
CA TYR A 20 -14.58 15.56 15.95
C TYR A 20 -13.90 14.49 15.10
N MET A 21 -12.60 14.27 15.28
CA MET A 21 -11.88 13.18 14.61
C MET A 21 -12.42 11.82 15.07
N MET A 22 -12.66 11.63 16.35
CA MET A 22 -13.21 10.36 16.86
C MET A 22 -14.62 10.12 16.33
N GLU A 23 -15.47 11.14 16.31
CA GLU A 23 -16.82 11.04 15.72
C GLU A 23 -16.77 10.69 14.23
N ALA A 24 -15.85 11.30 13.47
CA ALA A 24 -15.65 10.98 12.06
C ALA A 24 -15.17 9.53 11.85
N VAL A 25 -14.28 9.03 12.71
CA VAL A 25 -13.82 7.64 12.68
C VAL A 25 -14.98 6.67 12.96
N ASP A 26 -15.81 6.94 13.97
CA ASP A 26 -16.94 6.10 14.31
C ASP A 26 -17.98 6.08 13.19
N HIS A 27 -18.25 7.25 12.59
CA HIS A 27 -19.13 7.35 11.43
C HIS A 27 -18.63 6.52 10.25
N TYR A 28 -17.35 6.67 9.92
CA TYR A 28 -16.73 5.93 8.83
C TYR A 28 -16.66 4.42 9.11
N ALA A 29 -16.36 4.02 10.34
CA ALA A 29 -16.41 2.63 10.76
C ALA A 29 -17.81 2.02 10.58
N GLY A 30 -18.86 2.77 10.96
CA GLY A 30 -20.26 2.39 10.71
C GLY A 30 -20.58 2.23 9.22
N GLN A 31 -20.02 3.09 8.38
CA GLN A 31 -20.15 3.03 6.93
C GLN A 31 -19.49 1.76 6.37
N LEU A 32 -18.25 1.46 6.79
CA LEU A 32 -17.52 0.26 6.39
C LEU A 32 -18.18 -1.03 6.90
N ALA A 33 -18.85 -0.98 8.05
CA ALA A 33 -19.57 -2.14 8.60
C ALA A 33 -20.76 -2.61 7.71
N THR A 34 -21.19 -1.79 6.75
CA THR A 34 -22.17 -2.22 5.74
C THR A 34 -21.60 -3.16 4.68
N LEU A 35 -20.27 -3.25 4.61
CA LEU A 35 -19.56 -4.16 3.71
C LEU A 35 -19.27 -5.47 4.44
N ASP A 36 -19.41 -6.58 3.74
CA ASP A 36 -19.06 -7.91 4.26
C ASP A 36 -17.53 -8.11 4.20
N ILE A 37 -16.82 -7.54 5.17
CA ILE A 37 -15.37 -7.63 5.28
C ILE A 37 -15.02 -8.83 6.17
N SER A 38 -14.48 -9.87 5.56
CA SER A 38 -13.98 -11.02 6.34
C SER A 38 -12.80 -10.59 7.21
N THR A 39 -12.86 -10.90 8.50
CA THR A 39 -11.79 -10.70 9.49
C THR A 39 -10.82 -11.88 9.56
N GLU A 40 -11.14 -12.98 8.90
CA GLU A 40 -10.25 -14.15 8.83
C GLU A 40 -9.00 -13.84 8.01
N PRO A 41 -7.83 -14.34 8.42
CA PRO A 41 -6.61 -14.20 7.62
C PRO A 41 -6.79 -14.80 6.23
N MET A 42 -6.30 -14.08 5.22
CA MET A 42 -6.33 -14.58 3.84
C MET A 42 -5.40 -15.80 3.68
N ARG A 43 -5.82 -16.77 2.86
CA ARG A 43 -4.99 -17.93 2.55
C ARG A 43 -3.67 -17.47 1.92
N LEU A 44 -2.57 -18.14 2.28
CA LEU A 44 -1.23 -17.82 1.77
C LEU A 44 -1.17 -17.82 0.23
N GLU A 45 -1.86 -18.76 -0.41
CA GLU A 45 -1.92 -18.82 -1.86
C GLU A 45 -2.59 -17.59 -2.48
N ASP A 46 -3.72 -17.18 -1.92
CA ASP A 46 -4.47 -16.00 -2.38
C ASP A 46 -3.70 -14.71 -2.09
N ALA A 47 -3.00 -14.63 -0.96
CA ALA A 47 -2.14 -13.51 -0.62
C ALA A 47 -0.97 -13.34 -1.61
N VAL A 48 -0.44 -14.43 -2.16
CA VAL A 48 0.70 -14.42 -3.09
C VAL A 48 0.24 -14.30 -4.54
N TYR A 49 -0.67 -15.16 -4.96
CA TYR A 49 -1.05 -15.28 -6.37
C TYR A 49 -2.31 -14.50 -6.73
N GLY A 50 -2.92 -13.84 -5.75
CA GLY A 50 -4.09 -13.01 -5.93
C GLY A 50 -5.40 -13.79 -5.99
N THR A 51 -6.48 -13.06 -5.93
CA THR A 51 -7.87 -13.51 -6.07
C THR A 51 -8.68 -12.37 -6.65
N GLU A 52 -9.97 -12.56 -6.87
CA GLU A 52 -10.85 -11.47 -7.30
C GLU A 52 -10.73 -10.26 -6.35
N GLY A 53 -10.52 -9.08 -6.91
CA GLY A 53 -10.31 -7.84 -6.15
C GLY A 53 -8.92 -7.67 -5.50
N LEU A 54 -8.02 -8.64 -5.62
CA LEU A 54 -6.65 -8.54 -5.14
C LEU A 54 -5.68 -9.15 -6.16
N GLU A 55 -4.90 -8.30 -6.82
CA GLU A 55 -3.91 -8.76 -7.80
C GLU A 55 -2.80 -9.60 -7.16
N ALA A 56 -2.20 -10.50 -7.96
CA ALA A 56 -1.03 -11.26 -7.55
C ALA A 56 0.14 -10.34 -7.23
N LEU A 57 1.05 -10.80 -6.36
CA LEU A 57 2.31 -10.10 -6.13
C LEU A 57 3.08 -9.91 -7.45
N ASP A 58 3.60 -8.71 -7.64
CA ASP A 58 4.50 -8.43 -8.76
C ASP A 58 5.87 -9.06 -8.50
N LEU A 59 6.20 -10.06 -9.30
CA LEU A 59 7.46 -10.79 -9.19
C LEU A 59 8.65 -10.06 -9.85
N THR A 60 8.42 -8.92 -10.50
CA THR A 60 9.45 -8.11 -11.16
C THR A 60 10.08 -7.09 -10.23
N THR A 61 9.37 -6.72 -9.14
CA THR A 61 9.83 -5.76 -8.15
C THR A 61 10.79 -6.38 -7.13
N SER A 62 11.45 -5.52 -6.34
CA SER A 62 12.38 -5.93 -5.28
C SER A 62 11.74 -6.93 -4.31
N ALA A 63 12.53 -7.89 -3.84
CA ALA A 63 12.13 -8.79 -2.76
C ALA A 63 12.41 -8.20 -1.35
N GLY A 64 13.02 -7.01 -1.27
CA GLY A 64 13.40 -6.36 -0.03
C GLY A 64 14.55 -7.06 0.71
N TYR A 65 14.84 -6.61 1.92
CA TYR A 65 15.84 -7.24 2.79
C TYR A 65 15.28 -8.54 3.41
N PRO A 66 16.08 -9.61 3.57
CA PRO A 66 17.50 -9.74 3.27
C PRO A 66 17.78 -10.17 1.81
N TYR A 67 16.77 -10.43 1.04
CA TYR A 67 16.88 -11.06 -0.29
C TYR A 67 17.74 -10.26 -1.25
N VAL A 68 17.59 -8.93 -1.27
CA VAL A 68 18.40 -8.05 -2.14
C VAL A 68 19.88 -8.18 -1.81
N ALA A 69 20.24 -8.22 -0.52
CA ALA A 69 21.64 -8.40 -0.09
C ALA A 69 22.21 -9.77 -0.49
N LEU A 70 21.33 -10.77 -0.64
CA LEU A 70 21.69 -12.13 -1.06
C LEU A 70 21.60 -12.34 -2.57
N GLY A 71 21.22 -11.33 -3.35
CA GLY A 71 21.02 -11.44 -4.80
C GLY A 71 19.79 -12.27 -5.21
N ILE A 72 18.87 -12.54 -4.27
CA ILE A 72 17.69 -13.37 -4.49
C ILE A 72 16.52 -12.47 -4.95
N LYS A 73 15.84 -12.87 -6.02
CA LYS A 73 14.67 -12.18 -6.57
C LYS A 73 13.38 -12.91 -6.17
N LYS A 74 12.24 -12.22 -6.15
CA LYS A 74 10.93 -12.84 -5.89
C LYS A 74 10.66 -14.05 -6.78
N ARG A 75 11.05 -14.01 -8.06
CA ARG A 75 10.89 -15.11 -9.02
C ARG A 75 11.74 -16.35 -8.73
N ASP A 76 12.75 -16.22 -7.89
CA ASP A 76 13.60 -17.36 -7.47
C ASP A 76 12.94 -18.14 -6.32
N ILE A 77 12.00 -17.48 -5.63
CA ILE A 77 11.23 -18.02 -4.51
C ILE A 77 9.82 -18.43 -4.97
N LEU A 78 9.17 -17.61 -5.81
CA LEU A 78 7.78 -17.75 -6.24
C LEU A 78 7.68 -18.02 -7.73
N SER A 79 6.74 -18.88 -8.12
CA SER A 79 6.44 -19.17 -9.51
C SER A 79 4.94 -19.15 -9.76
N LYS A 80 4.48 -18.27 -10.65
CA LYS A 80 3.06 -18.24 -11.08
C LYS A 80 2.63 -19.52 -11.80
N LYS A 81 3.59 -20.28 -12.37
CA LYS A 81 3.30 -21.51 -13.13
C LYS A 81 3.05 -22.70 -12.21
N THR A 82 3.91 -22.90 -11.22
CA THR A 82 3.81 -24.06 -10.30
C THR A 82 2.96 -23.75 -9.08
N LYS A 83 2.86 -22.47 -8.71
CA LYS A 83 2.22 -22.00 -7.47
C LYS A 83 2.75 -22.69 -6.21
N ASP A 84 3.99 -23.19 -6.27
CA ASP A 84 4.67 -23.80 -5.13
C ASP A 84 5.09 -22.74 -4.11
N LEU A 85 4.70 -22.92 -2.87
CA LEU A 85 4.95 -22.01 -1.76
C LEU A 85 6.01 -22.55 -0.77
N THR A 86 6.61 -23.69 -1.06
CA THR A 86 7.57 -24.35 -0.15
C THR A 86 8.75 -23.44 0.18
N LYS A 87 9.39 -22.91 -0.86
CA LYS A 87 10.53 -21.98 -0.66
C LYS A 87 10.14 -20.71 0.09
N LEU A 88 8.92 -20.18 -0.15
CA LEU A 88 8.45 -19.01 0.58
C LEU A 88 8.31 -19.31 2.07
N LYS A 89 7.71 -20.43 2.42
CA LYS A 89 7.56 -20.87 3.83
C LYS A 89 8.93 -21.02 4.50
N GLU A 90 9.86 -21.71 3.84
CA GLU A 90 11.25 -21.85 4.32
C GLU A 90 11.91 -20.47 4.54
N CYS A 91 11.69 -19.52 3.65
CA CYS A 91 12.19 -18.16 3.78
C CYS A 91 11.54 -17.41 4.94
N MET A 92 10.23 -17.54 5.12
CA MET A 92 9.51 -16.91 6.23
C MET A 92 9.96 -17.49 7.57
N ASP A 93 10.14 -18.79 7.66
CA ASP A 93 10.66 -19.47 8.88
C ASP A 93 12.09 -19.04 9.19
N LYS A 94 12.94 -18.91 8.16
CA LYS A 94 14.35 -18.57 8.32
C LYS A 94 14.60 -17.12 8.73
N TYR A 95 13.90 -16.17 8.10
CA TYR A 95 14.19 -14.75 8.26
C TYR A 95 13.19 -14.01 9.15
N GLY A 96 12.00 -14.59 9.40
CA GLY A 96 10.96 -13.99 10.22
C GLY A 96 10.26 -12.81 9.55
N LEU A 97 9.70 -11.95 10.38
CA LEU A 97 8.95 -10.74 10.03
C LEU A 97 9.59 -9.49 10.67
N ASN A 98 9.03 -8.31 10.35
CA ASN A 98 9.49 -7.00 10.83
C ASN A 98 10.94 -6.69 10.39
N LEU A 99 11.23 -7.02 9.14
CA LEU A 99 12.54 -6.83 8.54
C LEU A 99 12.73 -5.36 8.09
N PRO A 100 13.98 -4.86 8.08
CA PRO A 100 14.25 -3.52 7.59
C PRO A 100 13.77 -3.31 6.15
N MET A 101 13.21 -2.14 5.86
CA MET A 101 12.89 -1.74 4.50
C MET A 101 14.16 -1.34 3.75
N VAL A 102 14.12 -1.48 2.43
CA VAL A 102 15.20 -1.02 1.54
C VAL A 102 14.71 0.21 0.81
N THR A 103 15.41 1.32 1.02
CA THR A 103 15.07 2.60 0.41
C THR A 103 15.70 2.73 -0.98
N TYR A 104 14.90 3.09 -1.96
CA TYR A 104 15.33 3.43 -3.32
C TYR A 104 14.87 4.83 -3.68
N VAL A 105 15.71 5.55 -4.44
CA VAL A 105 15.26 6.77 -5.11
C VAL A 105 14.39 6.36 -6.30
N LYS A 106 13.17 6.90 -6.38
CA LYS A 106 12.24 6.62 -7.47
C LYS A 106 12.79 7.12 -8.79
N ASP A 107 12.93 6.22 -9.76
CA ASP A 107 13.30 6.57 -11.13
C ASP A 107 12.07 7.15 -11.84
N GLU A 108 12.04 8.47 -12.00
CA GLU A 108 10.95 9.21 -12.60
C GLU A 108 11.41 10.54 -13.23
N LEU A 109 10.71 10.98 -14.25
CA LEU A 109 10.94 12.29 -14.86
C LEU A 109 10.50 13.40 -13.90
N ARG A 110 11.43 14.31 -13.60
CA ARG A 110 11.21 15.49 -12.76
C ARG A 110 11.75 16.73 -13.46
N SER A 111 11.20 17.90 -13.11
CA SER A 111 11.77 19.17 -13.58
C SER A 111 13.20 19.33 -13.05
N ALA A 112 14.09 19.93 -13.88
CA ALA A 112 15.49 20.17 -13.51
C ALA A 112 15.62 20.95 -12.17
N GLU A 113 14.70 21.88 -11.90
CA GLU A 113 14.65 22.63 -10.64
C GLU A 113 14.43 21.71 -9.42
N LYS A 114 13.49 20.75 -9.53
CA LYS A 114 13.23 19.79 -8.44
C LYS A 114 14.40 18.85 -8.23
N VAL A 115 15.05 18.42 -9.31
CA VAL A 115 16.26 17.58 -9.23
C VAL A 115 17.39 18.33 -8.56
N ALA A 116 17.65 19.58 -8.95
CA ALA A 116 18.70 20.42 -8.35
C ALA A 116 18.47 20.67 -6.85
N LYS A 117 17.21 20.71 -6.40
CA LYS A 117 16.83 20.86 -4.98
C LYS A 117 16.79 19.53 -4.21
N GLY A 118 17.19 18.41 -4.80
CA GLY A 118 17.13 17.08 -4.17
C GLY A 118 15.71 16.60 -3.88
N LYS A 119 14.69 17.15 -4.54
CA LYS A 119 13.27 16.78 -4.34
C LYS A 119 12.89 15.52 -5.11
N SER A 120 13.62 14.43 -4.92
CA SER A 120 13.25 13.10 -5.44
C SER A 120 12.36 12.37 -4.44
N ARG A 121 11.48 11.51 -4.98
CA ARG A 121 10.65 10.63 -4.12
C ARG A 121 11.44 9.38 -3.75
N LEU A 122 11.18 8.85 -2.57
CA LEU A 122 11.71 7.57 -2.14
C LEU A 122 10.66 6.47 -2.33
N ILE A 123 11.15 5.26 -2.52
CA ILE A 123 10.37 4.03 -2.48
C ILE A 123 10.93 3.19 -1.34
N GLU A 124 10.10 2.88 -0.37
CA GLU A 124 10.43 1.98 0.73
C GLU A 124 9.94 0.57 0.36
N ALA A 125 10.89 -0.29 0.04
CA ALA A 125 10.58 -1.67 -0.32
C ALA A 125 10.62 -2.55 0.93
N SER A 126 9.46 -3.00 1.38
CA SER A 126 9.34 -4.00 2.45
C SER A 126 9.84 -5.36 1.99
N SER A 127 10.19 -6.23 2.93
CA SER A 127 10.56 -7.59 2.63
C SER A 127 9.41 -8.37 1.98
N LEU A 128 9.74 -9.43 1.24
CA LEU A 128 8.74 -10.35 0.71
C LEU A 128 7.91 -10.97 1.85
N ASN A 129 8.56 -11.31 2.98
CA ASN A 129 7.90 -11.89 4.14
C ASN A 129 6.84 -10.95 4.71
N ASP A 130 7.23 -9.70 4.96
CA ASP A 130 6.33 -8.68 5.52
C ASP A 130 5.20 -8.34 4.55
N SER A 131 5.51 -8.23 3.25
CA SER A 131 4.51 -8.00 2.21
C SER A 131 3.47 -9.12 2.18
N VAL A 132 3.89 -10.38 2.32
CA VAL A 132 2.97 -11.53 2.36
C VAL A 132 2.16 -11.54 3.65
N ALA A 133 2.79 -11.31 4.80
CA ALA A 133 2.10 -11.26 6.10
C ALA A 133 1.04 -10.15 6.13
N MET A 134 1.37 -8.96 5.63
CA MET A 134 0.41 -7.85 5.49
C MET A 134 -0.78 -8.23 4.60
N ARG A 135 -0.52 -8.93 3.49
CA ARG A 135 -1.59 -9.38 2.61
C ARG A 135 -2.42 -10.51 3.23
N GLN A 136 -1.84 -11.39 4.04
CA GLN A 136 -2.62 -12.38 4.80
C GLN A 136 -3.52 -11.70 5.83
N THR A 137 -3.03 -10.69 6.52
CA THR A 137 -3.78 -9.99 7.57
C THR A 137 -4.85 -9.05 6.99
N PHE A 138 -4.49 -8.24 6.00
CA PHE A 138 -5.35 -7.16 5.48
C PHE A 138 -5.86 -7.41 4.06
N GLY A 139 -5.52 -8.54 3.44
CA GLY A 139 -5.87 -8.81 2.04
C GLY A 139 -7.38 -8.80 1.78
N ASN A 140 -8.19 -9.29 2.73
CA ASN A 140 -9.64 -9.23 2.61
C ASN A 140 -10.18 -7.80 2.68
N LEU A 141 -9.57 -6.93 3.48
CA LEU A 141 -9.87 -5.49 3.49
C LEU A 141 -9.51 -4.85 2.15
N TYR A 142 -8.29 -5.07 1.64
CA TYR A 142 -7.86 -4.54 0.34
C TYR A 142 -8.78 -5.00 -0.80
N LYS A 143 -9.10 -6.30 -0.84
CA LYS A 143 -10.04 -6.87 -1.79
C LYS A 143 -11.40 -6.16 -1.73
N THR A 144 -11.94 -5.96 -0.54
CA THR A 144 -13.24 -5.31 -0.35
C THR A 144 -13.21 -3.87 -0.87
N PHE A 145 -12.16 -3.11 -0.59
CA PHE A 145 -11.99 -1.75 -1.11
C PHE A 145 -11.91 -1.71 -2.63
N HIS A 146 -11.15 -2.61 -3.26
CA HIS A 146 -11.02 -2.68 -4.72
C HIS A 146 -12.32 -3.09 -5.42
N LEU A 147 -13.14 -3.94 -4.77
CA LEU A 147 -14.41 -4.38 -5.32
C LEU A 147 -15.57 -3.40 -5.08
N ASN A 148 -15.40 -2.48 -4.11
CA ASN A 148 -16.43 -1.52 -3.73
C ASN A 148 -15.90 -0.07 -3.77
N PRO A 149 -15.34 0.38 -4.91
CA PRO A 149 -14.92 1.77 -5.01
C PRO A 149 -16.13 2.70 -4.97
N GLY A 150 -15.99 3.86 -4.33
CA GLY A 150 -17.06 4.86 -4.28
C GLY A 150 -17.30 5.42 -2.89
N ILE A 151 -18.53 5.85 -2.63
CA ILE A 151 -18.89 6.62 -1.42
C ILE A 151 -18.66 5.81 -0.14
N VAL A 152 -19.04 4.52 -0.13
CA VAL A 152 -18.96 3.69 1.09
C VAL A 152 -17.53 3.51 1.56
N THR A 153 -16.61 3.26 0.64
CA THR A 153 -15.18 3.13 0.98
C THR A 153 -14.43 4.46 0.99
N GLY A 154 -15.01 5.51 0.41
CA GLY A 154 -14.33 6.79 0.17
C GLY A 154 -13.12 6.66 -0.78
N SER A 155 -12.99 5.53 -1.48
CA SER A 155 -11.83 5.21 -2.33
C SER A 155 -12.21 5.12 -3.79
N ALA A 156 -11.38 5.72 -4.66
CA ALA A 156 -11.45 5.55 -6.11
C ALA A 156 -10.44 4.50 -6.64
N VAL A 157 -9.74 3.82 -5.77
CA VAL A 157 -8.78 2.76 -6.15
C VAL A 157 -9.54 1.60 -6.81
N GLY A 158 -9.07 1.19 -7.98
CA GLY A 158 -9.73 0.13 -8.77
C GLY A 158 -10.84 0.62 -9.71
N CYS A 159 -11.20 1.91 -9.68
CA CYS A 159 -12.17 2.48 -10.63
C CYS A 159 -11.58 2.64 -12.04
N ASP A 160 -12.41 2.40 -13.05
CA ASP A 160 -12.11 2.88 -14.40
C ASP A 160 -12.31 4.41 -14.44
N PRO A 161 -11.25 5.20 -14.67
CA PRO A 161 -11.35 6.65 -14.70
C PRO A 161 -12.38 7.17 -15.72
N ASN A 162 -12.47 6.53 -16.89
CA ASN A 162 -13.35 6.97 -17.95
C ASN A 162 -14.84 6.86 -17.61
N VAL A 163 -15.17 5.88 -16.75
CA VAL A 163 -16.55 5.65 -16.29
C VAL A 163 -16.82 6.36 -14.97
N PHE A 164 -15.87 6.31 -14.04
CA PHE A 164 -16.08 6.77 -12.67
C PHE A 164 -16.11 8.31 -12.57
N TRP A 165 -15.26 8.99 -13.32
CA TRP A 165 -15.20 10.47 -13.29
C TRP A 165 -16.52 11.14 -13.63
N SER A 166 -17.31 10.56 -14.54
CA SER A 166 -18.64 11.07 -14.87
C SER A 166 -19.67 10.85 -13.75
N LYS A 167 -19.41 9.89 -12.86
CA LYS A 167 -20.31 9.56 -11.74
C LYS A 167 -20.01 10.34 -10.47
N ILE A 168 -18.76 10.77 -10.26
CA ILE A 168 -18.34 11.49 -9.05
C ILE A 168 -19.26 12.68 -8.72
N PRO A 169 -19.58 13.60 -9.65
CA PRO A 169 -20.44 14.73 -9.34
C PRO A 169 -21.85 14.36 -8.91
N VAL A 170 -22.33 13.20 -9.35
CA VAL A 170 -23.65 12.68 -8.97
C VAL A 170 -23.62 11.96 -7.62
N MET A 171 -22.48 11.34 -7.30
CA MET A 171 -22.29 10.60 -6.05
C MET A 171 -21.97 11.53 -4.86
N LEU A 172 -21.30 12.66 -5.13
CA LEU A 172 -20.96 13.68 -4.14
C LEU A 172 -21.95 14.81 -4.26
N ASP A 173 -22.91 14.89 -3.34
CA ASP A 173 -23.93 15.95 -3.28
C ASP A 173 -23.43 17.11 -2.40
N GLY A 174 -23.81 18.33 -2.77
CA GLY A 174 -23.55 19.53 -1.96
C GLY A 174 -22.26 20.29 -2.34
N HIS A 175 -21.64 20.94 -1.35
CA HIS A 175 -20.42 21.73 -1.54
C HIS A 175 -19.20 20.82 -1.55
N LEU A 176 -18.45 20.85 -2.66
CA LEU A 176 -17.24 20.05 -2.83
C LEU A 176 -16.00 20.88 -2.48
N ILE A 177 -15.14 20.33 -1.64
CA ILE A 177 -13.83 20.89 -1.33
C ILE A 177 -12.78 19.90 -1.81
N ALA A 178 -11.86 20.34 -2.67
CA ALA A 178 -10.72 19.54 -3.11
C ALA A 178 -9.47 20.01 -2.38
N PHE A 179 -8.72 19.09 -1.83
CA PHE A 179 -7.42 19.38 -1.22
C PHE A 179 -6.43 18.26 -1.52
N ASP A 180 -5.16 18.61 -1.46
CA ASP A 180 -4.03 17.70 -1.65
C ASP A 180 -3.05 17.87 -0.50
N TYR A 181 -2.44 16.76 -0.06
CA TYR A 181 -1.48 16.77 1.04
C TYR A 181 -0.06 16.96 0.54
N SER A 182 0.65 17.91 1.13
CA SER A 182 2.09 18.06 0.87
C SER A 182 2.88 17.16 1.80
N GLY A 183 3.66 16.23 1.21
CA GLY A 183 4.52 15.32 2.00
C GLY A 183 3.75 14.35 2.87
N TYR A 184 2.61 13.85 2.40
CA TYR A 184 1.77 12.89 3.14
C TYR A 184 2.55 11.68 3.65
N ASP A 185 3.45 11.14 2.81
CA ASP A 185 4.34 10.02 3.14
C ASP A 185 5.30 10.30 4.33
N ALA A 186 5.54 11.56 4.64
CA ALA A 186 6.40 11.99 5.74
C ALA A 186 5.61 12.49 6.96
N SER A 187 4.29 12.47 6.90
CA SER A 187 3.39 12.92 7.98
C SER A 187 2.74 11.77 8.76
N LEU A 188 2.97 10.54 8.31
CA LEU A 188 2.43 9.31 8.91
C LEU A 188 3.34 8.78 10.03
#